data_a149fe29af661f8191a297beb1c2ba6f
#
_entry.id   a149fe29af661f8191a297beb1c2ba6f
#
_cell.length_a   1.000
_cell.length_b   1.000
_cell.length_c   1.000
_cell.angle_alpha   90.00
_cell.angle_beta   90.00
_cell.angle_gamma   90.00
#
_symmetry.space_group_name_H-M   'P 1'
#
loop_
_entity.id
_entity.type
_entity.pdbx_description
1 polymer ?
#
loop_
_entity_poly.entity_id
_entity_poly.type
_entity_poly.pdbx_seq_one_letter_code
_entity_poly.pdbx_strand_id
1 'polypeptide(L)'
;MKWLYERVQTHRDKCFLNELTYGDVYTLTIAPAKRLAPHLRGESRIALWAENSVSMAIHLFALSALGIETVLLNTNLTEREVSEQMTSTGVSTLLMSEKMAQVLRMQKNVSDIEITDVYSSACRLSQESPRYLRFSTCIDSAFKPISPIHNDGMDSFTNSCNHLGDIEDSTDCDSNLTWNPSNDSVFCIINTSATTGKFKSVPVRWSQIEAHVKASAKVLGVEEEDNWLVVLPMFHVSGLSIILRTLYNGTRATIREKFSEQVVLDALEKEEVTMVSLVPTVLQRIVDAIKAPKLRAILLGGEFIPMPLLQESVQRHLPVYKTYGMSETFAQSTTFSVRDYPHKLASVGYPLDGVTIEIRNPDEEGVGEVWLSSPMLMKGYLNKEPITGPFNTDDIGYVDDDGFLYLLNRRKDIIISGGENIYPKEIEDILYGMDGILECAVVPVSDSKWGQVPVLCVVTSHREQEIIDYLQCSLAKYKVPKQIVYYDTLPKNSMGKILRHDLINSFLNHV
;
A
#
# COMPACT_ATOMS: atom_id res chain seq x y z
N MET A 1 -10.86 3.18 -17.30
CA MET A 1 -11.90 3.84 -16.42
C MET A 1 -13.32 3.31 -16.60
N LYS A 2 -13.46 2.11 -17.21
CA LYS A 2 -14.74 1.41 -17.44
C LYS A 2 -15.65 1.36 -16.20
N TRP A 3 -15.11 0.97 -15.04
CA TRP A 3 -15.90 0.82 -13.81
C TRP A 3 -16.52 2.14 -13.32
N LEU A 4 -15.78 3.27 -13.39
CA LEU A 4 -16.35 4.56 -13.00
C LEU A 4 -17.52 4.94 -13.90
N TYR A 5 -17.36 4.75 -15.21
CA TYR A 5 -18.45 4.99 -16.18
C TYR A 5 -19.66 4.10 -15.90
N GLU A 6 -19.46 2.78 -15.68
CA GLU A 6 -20.52 1.83 -15.36
C GLU A 6 -21.22 2.18 -14.03
N ARG A 7 -20.47 2.60 -13.01
CA ARG A 7 -21.03 2.99 -11.71
C ARG A 7 -21.86 4.25 -11.79
N VAL A 8 -21.48 5.22 -12.58
CA VAL A 8 -22.30 6.41 -12.82
C VAL A 8 -23.66 6.06 -13.43
N GLN A 9 -23.73 5.02 -14.26
CA GLN A 9 -25.02 4.58 -14.83
C GLN A 9 -25.94 3.91 -13.79
N THR A 10 -25.36 3.33 -12.73
CA THR A 10 -26.12 2.52 -11.76
C THR A 10 -26.17 3.12 -10.35
N HIS A 11 -25.20 3.96 -9.98
CA HIS A 11 -24.99 4.47 -8.61
C HIS A 11 -24.67 5.97 -8.60
N ARG A 12 -25.19 6.76 -9.55
CA ARG A 12 -24.81 8.16 -9.78
C ARG A 12 -24.79 9.00 -8.49
N ASP A 13 -25.82 8.89 -7.67
CA ASP A 13 -26.04 9.72 -6.49
C ASP A 13 -25.51 9.08 -5.20
N LYS A 14 -24.91 7.88 -5.29
CA LYS A 14 -24.30 7.20 -4.14
C LYS A 14 -22.92 7.77 -3.84
N CYS A 15 -22.58 7.98 -2.56
CA CYS A 15 -21.27 8.41 -2.13
C CYS A 15 -20.19 7.40 -2.54
N PHE A 16 -19.06 7.91 -3.07
CA PHE A 16 -17.91 7.11 -3.46
C PHE A 16 -16.64 7.54 -2.73
N LEU A 17 -16.19 8.78 -2.89
CA LEU A 17 -14.97 9.28 -2.23
C LEU A 17 -15.36 10.39 -1.24
N ASN A 18 -15.19 10.12 0.03
CA ASN A 18 -15.67 10.99 1.11
C ASN A 18 -17.16 11.28 0.92
N GLU A 19 -17.54 12.56 0.78
CA GLU A 19 -18.93 12.99 0.54
C GLU A 19 -19.28 13.09 -0.94
N LEU A 20 -18.32 12.86 -1.86
CA LEU A 20 -18.54 12.94 -3.29
C LEU A 20 -19.25 11.70 -3.81
N THR A 21 -20.27 11.92 -4.62
CA THR A 21 -20.98 10.85 -5.31
C THR A 21 -20.17 10.30 -6.48
N TYR A 22 -20.58 9.14 -7.02
CA TYR A 22 -20.01 8.61 -8.25
C TYR A 22 -20.16 9.59 -9.43
N GLY A 23 -21.28 10.33 -9.48
CA GLY A 23 -21.52 11.38 -10.47
C GLY A 23 -20.55 12.56 -10.34
N ASP A 24 -20.30 13.01 -9.10
CA ASP A 24 -19.34 14.08 -8.83
C ASP A 24 -17.92 13.66 -9.22
N VAL A 25 -17.48 12.46 -8.79
CA VAL A 25 -16.14 11.97 -9.11
C VAL A 25 -15.94 11.80 -10.61
N TYR A 26 -16.95 11.34 -11.33
CA TYR A 26 -16.92 11.26 -12.80
C TYR A 26 -16.73 12.64 -13.43
N THR A 27 -17.55 13.62 -13.06
CA THR A 27 -17.46 14.99 -13.56
C THR A 27 -16.11 15.62 -13.23
N LEU A 28 -15.64 15.44 -11.97
CA LEU A 28 -14.37 15.93 -11.52
C LEU A 28 -13.17 15.21 -12.17
N THR A 29 -13.36 14.03 -12.73
CA THR A 29 -12.31 13.31 -13.50
C THR A 29 -12.16 13.88 -14.91
N ILE A 30 -13.24 14.29 -15.55
CA ILE A 30 -13.22 14.82 -16.91
C ILE A 30 -12.47 16.15 -16.99
N ALA A 31 -12.68 17.06 -16.05
CA ALA A 31 -12.06 18.37 -16.06
C ALA A 31 -10.52 18.31 -16.02
N PRO A 32 -9.86 17.60 -15.07
CA PRO A 32 -8.41 17.38 -15.11
C PRO A 32 -7.95 16.67 -16.38
N ALA A 33 -8.68 15.66 -16.88
CA ALA A 33 -8.31 14.97 -18.10
C ALA A 33 -8.22 15.94 -19.30
N LYS A 34 -9.23 16.77 -19.50
CA LYS A 34 -9.25 17.81 -20.56
C LYS A 34 -8.10 18.82 -20.40
N ARG A 35 -7.78 19.22 -19.16
CA ARG A 35 -6.67 20.16 -18.88
C ARG A 35 -5.29 19.54 -19.06
N LEU A 36 -5.12 18.28 -18.67
CA LEU A 36 -3.84 17.57 -18.79
C LEU A 36 -3.54 17.14 -20.23
N ALA A 37 -4.55 16.82 -21.03
CA ALA A 37 -4.37 16.30 -22.40
C ALA A 37 -3.43 17.13 -23.28
N PRO A 38 -3.48 18.48 -23.34
CA PRO A 38 -2.56 19.28 -24.14
C PRO A 38 -1.09 19.16 -23.68
N HIS A 39 -0.88 19.02 -22.34
CA HIS A 39 0.46 18.94 -21.73
C HIS A 39 1.09 17.57 -21.89
N LEU A 40 0.27 16.51 -22.07
CA LEU A 40 0.70 15.11 -22.10
C LEU A 40 0.70 14.51 -23.50
N ARG A 41 0.59 15.33 -24.55
CA ARG A 41 0.64 14.86 -25.94
C ARG A 41 1.95 14.12 -26.22
N GLY A 42 1.84 12.86 -26.68
CA GLY A 42 2.98 12.01 -26.97
C GLY A 42 3.57 11.28 -25.77
N GLU A 43 3.08 11.56 -24.55
CA GLU A 43 3.47 10.80 -23.37
C GLU A 43 2.63 9.53 -23.26
N SER A 44 3.29 8.39 -23.06
CA SER A 44 2.61 7.12 -22.70
C SER A 44 2.65 6.86 -21.21
N ARG A 45 3.56 7.55 -20.49
CA ARG A 45 3.80 7.35 -19.07
C ARG A 45 4.28 8.62 -18.40
N ILE A 46 3.77 8.91 -17.18
CA ILE A 46 4.23 10.02 -16.34
C ILE A 46 4.38 9.57 -14.89
N ALA A 47 5.10 10.36 -14.08
CA ALA A 47 5.13 10.17 -12.64
C ALA A 47 4.05 11.03 -11.94
N LEU A 48 3.44 10.49 -10.88
CA LEU A 48 2.52 11.19 -9.98
C LEU A 48 3.09 11.19 -8.56
N TRP A 49 3.29 12.39 -8.00
CA TRP A 49 3.83 12.59 -6.67
C TRP A 49 2.87 13.41 -5.83
N ALA A 50 2.09 12.76 -4.99
CA ALA A 50 1.03 13.38 -4.21
C ALA A 50 0.75 12.60 -2.92
N GLU A 51 0.29 13.31 -1.89
CA GLU A 51 -0.26 12.75 -0.66
C GLU A 51 -1.64 12.10 -0.90
N ASN A 52 -2.06 11.26 0.06
CA ASN A 52 -3.41 10.70 0.05
C ASN A 52 -4.46 11.82 0.03
N SER A 53 -5.26 11.86 -1.02
CA SER A 53 -6.34 12.83 -1.15
C SER A 53 -7.35 12.38 -2.20
N VAL A 54 -8.55 12.94 -2.14
CA VAL A 54 -9.54 12.81 -3.21
C VAL A 54 -8.98 13.34 -4.53
N SER A 55 -8.20 14.43 -4.45
CA SER A 55 -7.54 15.03 -5.61
C SER A 55 -6.56 14.08 -6.27
N MET A 56 -5.73 13.34 -5.50
CA MET A 56 -4.84 12.30 -6.04
C MET A 56 -5.62 11.21 -6.78
N ALA A 57 -6.72 10.72 -6.19
CA ALA A 57 -7.55 9.68 -6.81
C ALA A 57 -8.17 10.17 -8.14
N ILE A 58 -8.71 11.40 -8.16
CA ILE A 58 -9.29 12.01 -9.36
C ILE A 58 -8.24 12.19 -10.46
N HIS A 59 -7.03 12.67 -10.15
CA HIS A 59 -5.98 12.83 -11.13
C HIS A 59 -5.48 11.48 -11.67
N LEU A 60 -5.38 10.46 -10.81
CA LEU A 60 -5.05 9.10 -11.24
C LEU A 60 -6.12 8.54 -12.20
N PHE A 61 -7.40 8.78 -11.92
CA PHE A 61 -8.48 8.40 -12.83
C PHE A 61 -8.44 9.20 -14.14
N ALA A 62 -8.13 10.50 -14.09
CA ALA A 62 -7.99 11.34 -15.26
C ALA A 62 -6.85 10.86 -16.19
N LEU A 63 -5.69 10.54 -15.61
CA LEU A 63 -4.55 9.98 -16.35
C LEU A 63 -4.90 8.63 -17.00
N SER A 64 -5.59 7.77 -16.26
CA SER A 64 -6.07 6.50 -16.80
C SER A 64 -7.09 6.68 -17.93
N ALA A 65 -7.97 7.69 -17.84
CA ALA A 65 -8.92 8.02 -18.91
C ALA A 65 -8.21 8.56 -20.18
N LEU A 66 -7.04 9.18 -20.02
CA LEU A 66 -6.15 9.59 -21.12
C LEU A 66 -5.30 8.44 -21.66
N GLY A 67 -5.36 7.23 -21.09
CA GLY A 67 -4.53 6.11 -21.47
C GLY A 67 -3.07 6.21 -21.02
N ILE A 68 -2.78 7.06 -20.04
CA ILE A 68 -1.43 7.31 -19.51
C ILE A 68 -1.13 6.33 -18.37
N GLU A 69 -0.03 5.60 -18.47
CA GLU A 69 0.50 4.78 -17.37
C GLU A 69 1.08 5.69 -16.28
N THR A 70 0.70 5.48 -15.04
CA THR A 70 1.11 6.38 -13.95
C THR A 70 2.12 5.72 -13.02
N VAL A 71 3.34 6.24 -12.93
CA VAL A 71 4.33 5.84 -11.92
C VAL A 71 3.99 6.54 -10.61
N LEU A 72 3.62 5.78 -9.60
CA LEU A 72 3.26 6.30 -8.28
C LEU A 72 4.53 6.47 -7.42
N LEU A 73 4.78 7.69 -6.95
CA LEU A 73 5.96 8.03 -6.17
C LEU A 73 5.62 8.17 -4.68
N ASN A 74 6.50 7.62 -3.83
CA ASN A 74 6.40 7.78 -2.39
C ASN A 74 6.67 9.25 -1.99
N THR A 75 5.81 9.82 -1.16
CA THR A 75 5.89 11.21 -0.71
C THR A 75 7.10 11.53 0.16
N ASN A 76 7.76 10.50 0.72
CA ASN A 76 8.96 10.66 1.55
C ASN A 76 10.28 10.59 0.76
N LEU A 77 10.22 10.43 -0.57
CA LEU A 77 11.41 10.40 -1.41
C LEU A 77 12.11 11.76 -1.42
N THR A 78 13.44 11.70 -1.44
CA THR A 78 14.27 12.86 -1.75
C THR A 78 14.18 13.19 -3.26
N GLU A 79 14.53 14.40 -3.63
CA GLU A 79 14.56 14.81 -5.04
C GLU A 79 15.44 13.89 -5.89
N ARG A 80 16.58 13.46 -5.35
CA ARG A 80 17.48 12.52 -5.99
C ARG A 80 16.78 11.20 -6.29
N GLU A 81 16.10 10.62 -5.30
CA GLU A 81 15.37 9.36 -5.47
C GLU A 81 14.19 9.50 -6.44
N VAL A 82 13.47 10.62 -6.41
CA VAL A 82 12.45 10.94 -7.42
C VAL A 82 13.05 10.93 -8.82
N SER A 83 14.18 11.62 -9.02
CA SER A 83 14.88 11.67 -10.30
C SER A 83 15.38 10.30 -10.76
N GLU A 84 15.93 9.50 -9.85
CA GLU A 84 16.38 8.13 -10.11
C GLU A 84 15.19 7.23 -10.53
N GLN A 85 14.03 7.35 -9.84
CA GLN A 85 12.84 6.58 -10.19
C GLN A 85 12.23 7.01 -11.51
N MET A 86 12.17 8.31 -11.81
CA MET A 86 11.73 8.80 -13.11
C MET A 86 12.62 8.29 -14.25
N THR A 87 13.93 8.40 -14.09
CA THR A 87 14.91 7.94 -15.10
C THR A 87 14.77 6.44 -15.36
N SER A 88 14.72 5.62 -14.33
CA SER A 88 14.65 4.15 -14.46
C SER A 88 13.34 3.66 -15.05
N THR A 89 12.25 4.41 -14.89
CA THR A 89 10.93 4.11 -15.47
C THR A 89 10.72 4.75 -16.83
N GLY A 90 11.71 5.52 -17.32
CA GLY A 90 11.67 6.19 -18.62
C GLY A 90 10.69 7.36 -18.65
N VAL A 91 10.53 8.08 -17.53
CA VAL A 91 9.58 9.18 -17.38
C VAL A 91 10.29 10.51 -17.36
N SER A 92 9.80 11.47 -18.15
CA SER A 92 10.31 12.85 -18.21
C SER A 92 9.36 13.88 -17.59
N THR A 93 8.10 13.51 -17.34
CA THR A 93 7.06 14.41 -16.83
C THR A 93 6.64 13.99 -15.44
N LEU A 94 6.70 14.93 -14.48
CA LEU A 94 6.25 14.77 -13.11
C LEU A 94 5.02 15.63 -12.85
N LEU A 95 3.88 15.01 -12.56
CA LEU A 95 2.68 15.65 -12.05
C LEU A 95 2.71 15.56 -10.53
N MET A 96 2.50 16.68 -9.82
CA MET A 96 2.60 16.71 -8.37
C MET A 96 1.55 17.61 -7.73
N SER A 97 1.24 17.32 -6.47
CA SER A 97 0.40 18.19 -5.64
C SER A 97 1.14 19.49 -5.28
N GLU A 98 0.38 20.51 -4.86
CA GLU A 98 0.96 21.77 -4.38
C GLU A 98 1.97 21.53 -3.25
N LYS A 99 1.65 20.67 -2.30
CA LYS A 99 2.52 20.32 -1.17
C LYS A 99 3.83 19.67 -1.64
N MET A 100 3.77 18.76 -2.60
CA MET A 100 4.98 18.13 -3.16
C MET A 100 5.80 19.12 -3.98
N ALA A 101 5.16 20.05 -4.65
CA ALA A 101 5.87 21.15 -5.36
C ALA A 101 6.65 22.05 -4.38
N GLN A 102 6.09 22.32 -3.20
CA GLN A 102 6.80 23.04 -2.11
C GLN A 102 7.98 22.21 -1.58
N VAL A 103 7.79 20.91 -1.34
CA VAL A 103 8.85 20.00 -0.91
C VAL A 103 10.00 19.98 -1.93
N LEU A 104 9.68 19.87 -3.22
CA LEU A 104 10.69 19.89 -4.29
C LEU A 104 11.52 21.17 -4.30
N ARG A 105 10.86 22.34 -4.17
CA ARG A 105 11.54 23.64 -4.10
C ARG A 105 12.48 23.73 -2.91
N MET A 106 12.05 23.28 -1.75
CA MET A 106 12.87 23.29 -0.52
C MET A 106 14.10 22.39 -0.66
N GLN A 107 13.97 21.22 -1.24
CA GLN A 107 15.08 20.26 -1.40
C GLN A 107 16.12 20.72 -2.41
N LYS A 108 15.69 21.39 -3.50
CA LYS A 108 16.61 21.90 -4.54
C LYS A 108 17.32 23.20 -4.14
N ASN A 109 16.89 23.88 -3.10
CA ASN A 109 17.41 25.24 -2.75
C ASN A 109 17.38 26.23 -3.93
N VAL A 110 16.45 26.06 -4.87
CA VAL A 110 16.33 26.85 -6.11
C VAL A 110 14.96 27.51 -6.13
N SER A 111 14.96 28.84 -6.21
CA SER A 111 13.74 29.65 -6.40
C SER A 111 13.14 29.47 -7.80
N ASP A 112 13.90 28.99 -8.77
CA ASP A 112 13.64 29.14 -10.21
C ASP A 112 13.34 27.84 -10.94
N ILE A 113 12.79 26.81 -10.25
CA ILE A 113 12.23 25.65 -10.96
C ILE A 113 10.94 26.08 -11.65
N GLU A 114 10.94 26.03 -12.98
CA GLU A 114 9.74 26.27 -13.75
C GLU A 114 8.72 25.13 -13.52
N ILE A 115 7.71 25.42 -12.71
CA ILE A 115 6.59 24.49 -12.45
C ILE A 115 5.35 25.05 -13.12
N THR A 116 4.87 24.34 -14.13
CA THR A 116 3.68 24.73 -14.87
C THR A 116 2.42 24.35 -14.08
N ASP A 117 1.58 25.32 -13.75
CA ASP A 117 0.27 25.10 -13.15
C ASP A 117 -0.74 24.75 -14.24
N VAL A 118 -1.23 23.50 -14.24
CA VAL A 118 -2.18 23.02 -15.26
C VAL A 118 -3.56 23.66 -15.15
N TYR A 119 -3.85 24.38 -14.05
CA TYR A 119 -5.09 25.11 -13.83
C TYR A 119 -4.96 26.62 -14.09
N SER A 120 -3.77 27.12 -14.43
CA SER A 120 -3.55 28.51 -14.74
C SER A 120 -3.89 28.81 -16.21
N SER A 121 -4.61 29.89 -16.43
CA SER A 121 -4.89 30.40 -17.80
C SER A 121 -3.66 30.95 -18.53
N ALA A 122 -2.54 31.17 -17.81
CA ALA A 122 -1.29 31.70 -18.36
C ALA A 122 -0.26 30.58 -18.71
N CYS A 123 -0.70 29.35 -18.85
CA CYS A 123 0.18 28.21 -19.03
C CYS A 123 0.97 28.29 -20.36
N ARG A 124 2.29 28.44 -20.28
CA ARG A 124 3.21 28.22 -21.40
C ARG A 124 3.86 26.86 -21.23
N LEU A 125 3.95 26.09 -22.31
CA LEU A 125 4.67 24.81 -22.31
C LEU A 125 6.17 25.06 -22.17
N SER A 126 6.80 24.60 -21.12
CA SER A 126 8.24 24.45 -21.02
C SER A 126 8.71 23.37 -22.00
N GLN A 127 9.81 23.63 -22.74
CA GLN A 127 10.44 22.64 -23.61
C GLN A 127 11.56 21.87 -22.89
N GLU A 128 11.84 22.21 -21.64
CA GLU A 128 12.91 21.59 -20.86
C GLU A 128 12.52 20.20 -20.31
N SER A 129 13.48 19.34 -20.17
CA SER A 129 13.31 18.00 -19.59
C SER A 129 14.22 17.88 -18.37
N PRO A 130 13.72 17.43 -17.20
CA PRO A 130 12.36 16.95 -16.92
C PRO A 130 11.32 18.07 -16.80
N ARG A 131 10.06 17.78 -17.19
CA ARG A 131 8.94 18.71 -17.09
C ARG A 131 8.20 18.53 -15.78
N TYR A 132 7.95 19.64 -15.09
CA TYR A 132 7.25 19.66 -13.82
C TYR A 132 5.86 20.29 -13.99
N LEU A 133 4.81 19.51 -13.74
CA LEU A 133 3.42 19.95 -13.77
C LEU A 133 2.87 19.93 -12.35
N ARG A 134 2.11 20.95 -11.98
CA ARG A 134 1.46 21.06 -10.69
C ARG A 134 -0.05 21.10 -10.89
N PHE A 135 -0.78 20.31 -10.11
CA PHE A 135 -2.20 20.53 -9.92
C PHE A 135 -2.41 21.31 -8.62
N SER A 136 -3.14 22.42 -8.71
CA SER A 136 -3.53 23.16 -7.52
C SER A 136 -4.73 22.50 -6.84
N THR A 137 -4.83 22.73 -5.54
CA THR A 137 -5.85 22.18 -4.64
C THR A 137 -7.25 22.77 -4.87
N CYS A 138 -7.56 23.28 -6.06
CA CYS A 138 -8.90 23.81 -6.36
C CYS A 138 -10.02 22.80 -6.10
N ILE A 139 -9.71 21.51 -6.13
CA ILE A 139 -10.66 20.45 -5.73
C ILE A 139 -10.88 20.49 -4.22
N ASP A 140 -9.81 20.68 -3.43
CA ASP A 140 -9.90 20.73 -1.96
C ASP A 140 -10.56 22.04 -1.48
N SER A 141 -10.44 23.16 -2.21
CA SER A 141 -11.06 24.44 -1.84
C SER A 141 -12.54 24.53 -2.22
N ALA A 142 -13.00 23.75 -3.20
CA ALA A 142 -14.41 23.67 -3.58
C ALA A 142 -15.25 22.86 -2.58
N PHE A 143 -14.61 22.05 -1.74
CA PHE A 143 -15.26 21.19 -0.75
C PHE A 143 -15.05 21.67 0.69
N LYS A 144 -15.44 22.91 1.00
CA LYS A 144 -15.79 23.21 2.39
C LYS A 144 -17.05 22.41 2.75
N PRO A 145 -17.08 21.72 3.91
CA PRO A 145 -18.29 21.05 4.35
C PRO A 145 -19.40 22.11 4.41
N ILE A 146 -20.42 21.94 3.58
CA ILE A 146 -21.64 22.72 3.68
C ILE A 146 -22.29 22.25 4.97
N SER A 147 -22.40 23.15 5.95
CA SER A 147 -23.22 22.92 7.13
C SER A 147 -24.62 22.46 6.68
N PRO A 148 -25.31 21.58 7.42
CA PRO A 148 -26.59 21.05 7.00
C PRO A 148 -27.53 22.23 6.69
N ILE A 149 -27.86 22.40 5.42
CA ILE A 149 -28.76 23.43 4.96
C ILE A 149 -30.15 22.93 5.28
N HIS A 150 -30.84 23.66 6.16
CA HIS A 150 -32.29 23.63 6.22
C HIS A 150 -32.86 23.92 4.82
N ASN A 151 -33.79 23.09 4.41
CA ASN A 151 -34.56 23.24 3.17
C ASN A 151 -35.08 24.66 3.03
N ASP A 152 -34.51 25.44 2.13
CA ASP A 152 -35.16 26.54 1.44
C ASP A 152 -34.23 27.05 0.32
N GLY A 153 -34.60 26.81 -0.94
CA GLY A 153 -34.11 27.56 -2.10
C GLY A 153 -33.09 26.86 -3.00
N MET A 154 -33.58 26.29 -4.05
CA MET A 154 -32.92 25.51 -5.10
C MET A 154 -32.16 26.36 -6.15
N ASP A 155 -31.58 27.51 -5.81
CA ASP A 155 -30.98 28.43 -6.81
C ASP A 155 -29.57 28.96 -6.55
N SER A 156 -28.80 28.39 -5.61
CA SER A 156 -27.45 28.90 -5.33
C SER A 156 -26.27 28.00 -5.78
N PHE A 157 -26.52 26.83 -6.34
CA PHE A 157 -25.45 25.87 -6.76
C PHE A 157 -24.81 26.23 -8.11
N THR A 158 -25.44 27.05 -8.95
CA THR A 158 -24.93 27.45 -10.26
C THR A 158 -23.92 28.58 -10.21
N ASN A 159 -23.80 29.34 -9.14
CA ASN A 159 -22.93 30.53 -9.08
C ASN A 159 -21.51 30.30 -8.53
N SER A 160 -21.22 29.19 -7.88
CA SER A 160 -19.85 28.88 -7.43
C SER A 160 -19.00 28.17 -8.48
N CYS A 161 -19.62 27.54 -9.46
CA CYS A 161 -18.93 26.95 -10.63
C CYS A 161 -18.63 27.97 -11.75
N ASN A 162 -19.21 29.17 -11.72
CA ASN A 162 -19.03 30.18 -12.76
C ASN A 162 -17.66 30.89 -12.78
N HIS A 163 -16.73 30.55 -11.87
CA HIS A 163 -15.33 30.95 -12.00
C HIS A 163 -14.44 29.90 -12.69
N LEU A 164 -14.99 28.75 -13.07
CA LEU A 164 -14.41 27.86 -14.09
C LEU A 164 -14.93 28.39 -15.44
N GLY A 165 -14.18 29.34 -16.03
CA GLY A 165 -14.56 30.00 -17.26
C GLY A 165 -15.13 29.04 -18.29
N ASP A 166 -16.19 29.47 -18.97
CA ASP A 166 -16.98 28.83 -20.01
C ASP A 166 -16.23 27.73 -20.77
N ILE A 167 -16.33 26.48 -20.26
CA ILE A 167 -16.02 25.31 -21.06
C ILE A 167 -17.31 25.09 -21.88
N GLU A 168 -17.35 25.71 -23.06
CA GLU A 168 -18.38 25.41 -24.06
C GLU A 168 -18.49 23.88 -24.18
N ASP A 169 -19.71 23.43 -24.16
CA ASP A 169 -20.19 22.06 -24.32
C ASP A 169 -19.80 21.52 -25.71
N SER A 170 -18.48 21.39 -25.98
CA SER A 170 -17.98 20.82 -27.22
C SER A 170 -17.93 19.30 -27.05
N THR A 171 -18.92 18.63 -27.62
CA THR A 171 -19.05 17.16 -27.73
C THR A 171 -17.83 16.47 -28.37
N ASP A 172 -16.92 17.21 -28.96
CA ASP A 172 -15.72 16.68 -29.65
C ASP A 172 -14.55 16.25 -28.70
N CYS A 173 -14.51 16.69 -27.45
CA CYS A 173 -13.43 16.31 -26.51
C CYS A 173 -13.65 14.98 -25.81
N ASP A 174 -14.87 14.48 -25.73
CA ASP A 174 -15.19 13.19 -25.09
C ASP A 174 -14.73 11.99 -25.94
N SER A 175 -14.54 12.19 -27.25
CA SER A 175 -14.05 11.16 -28.18
C SER A 175 -12.58 10.73 -27.94
N ASN A 176 -11.79 11.52 -27.22
CA ASN A 176 -10.39 11.26 -26.93
C ASN A 176 -10.13 10.55 -25.57
N LEU A 177 -11.18 10.34 -24.77
CA LEU A 177 -11.03 9.68 -23.46
C LEU A 177 -11.25 8.18 -23.58
N THR A 178 -10.28 7.40 -23.08
CA THR A 178 -10.32 5.93 -23.08
C THR A 178 -11.07 5.41 -21.84
N TRP A 179 -12.41 5.45 -21.89
CA TRP A 179 -13.24 4.92 -20.81
C TRP A 179 -13.21 3.39 -20.71
N ASN A 180 -12.83 2.69 -21.78
CA ASN A 180 -12.74 1.24 -21.82
C ASN A 180 -11.33 0.78 -22.22
N PRO A 181 -10.33 0.90 -21.32
CA PRO A 181 -8.98 0.43 -21.60
C PRO A 181 -8.99 -1.09 -21.81
N SER A 182 -8.04 -1.58 -22.60
CA SER A 182 -7.79 -3.02 -22.70
C SER A 182 -7.50 -3.61 -21.32
N ASN A 183 -8.01 -4.79 -21.04
CA ASN A 183 -7.70 -5.51 -19.79
C ASN A 183 -6.18 -5.72 -19.60
N ASP A 184 -5.42 -5.72 -20.67
CA ASP A 184 -3.96 -5.87 -20.64
C ASP A 184 -3.19 -4.56 -20.49
N SER A 185 -3.86 -3.41 -20.56
CA SER A 185 -3.21 -2.10 -20.37
C SER A 185 -2.77 -1.90 -18.92
N VAL A 186 -1.62 -1.24 -18.77
CA VAL A 186 -1.06 -0.88 -17.45
C VAL A 186 -1.83 0.31 -16.90
N PHE A 187 -2.37 0.15 -15.69
CA PHE A 187 -3.02 1.23 -14.97
C PHE A 187 -1.99 2.12 -14.26
N CYS A 188 -1.11 1.50 -13.49
CA CYS A 188 -0.05 2.21 -12.78
C CYS A 188 1.20 1.34 -12.64
N ILE A 189 2.29 1.97 -12.21
CA ILE A 189 3.56 1.33 -11.87
C ILE A 189 3.88 1.68 -10.43
N ILE A 190 4.12 0.65 -9.62
CA ILE A 190 4.44 0.78 -8.19
C ILE A 190 5.90 0.39 -7.98
N ASN A 191 6.67 1.29 -7.40
CA ASN A 191 8.06 1.02 -7.06
C ASN A 191 8.15 0.39 -5.66
N THR A 192 8.82 -0.75 -5.58
CA THR A 192 9.07 -1.47 -4.32
C THR A 192 10.54 -1.32 -3.94
N SER A 193 10.83 -1.18 -2.63
CA SER A 193 12.20 -1.22 -2.14
C SER A 193 12.78 -2.62 -2.33
N ALA A 194 13.85 -2.74 -3.10
CA ALA A 194 14.60 -3.98 -3.16
C ALA A 194 15.63 -4.01 -2.02
N THR A 195 15.85 -5.19 -1.44
CA THR A 195 16.90 -5.45 -0.44
C THR A 195 18.33 -5.15 -0.94
N THR A 196 18.49 -4.93 -2.25
CA THR A 196 19.77 -4.61 -2.92
C THR A 196 20.02 -3.11 -3.10
N GLY A 197 19.20 -2.24 -2.48
CA GLY A 197 19.30 -0.78 -2.65
C GLY A 197 18.76 -0.24 -3.97
N LYS A 198 18.39 -1.11 -4.94
CA LYS A 198 17.74 -0.72 -6.20
C LYS A 198 16.26 -1.07 -6.09
N PHE A 199 15.37 -0.13 -6.39
CA PHE A 199 13.93 -0.41 -6.42
C PHE A 199 13.56 -1.29 -7.64
N LYS A 200 12.47 -2.03 -7.50
CA LYS A 200 11.83 -2.80 -8.56
C LYS A 200 10.51 -2.12 -8.92
N SER A 201 10.27 -1.92 -10.21
CA SER A 201 9.04 -1.31 -10.72
C SER A 201 8.06 -2.39 -11.17
N VAL A 202 6.90 -2.42 -10.54
CA VAL A 202 5.83 -3.40 -10.79
C VAL A 202 4.74 -2.74 -11.62
N PRO A 203 4.60 -3.07 -12.92
CA PRO A 203 3.46 -2.64 -13.72
C PRO A 203 2.20 -3.38 -13.29
N VAL A 204 1.18 -2.64 -12.89
CA VAL A 204 -0.13 -3.17 -12.48
C VAL A 204 -1.12 -2.99 -13.63
N ARG A 205 -1.75 -4.08 -14.07
CA ARG A 205 -2.67 -4.11 -15.20
C ARG A 205 -4.12 -4.19 -14.76
N TRP A 206 -5.03 -3.72 -15.58
CA TRP A 206 -6.46 -3.80 -15.29
C TRP A 206 -6.95 -5.23 -15.08
N SER A 207 -6.42 -6.22 -15.81
CA SER A 207 -6.74 -7.65 -15.61
C SER A 207 -6.37 -8.14 -14.21
N GLN A 208 -5.20 -7.73 -13.69
CA GLN A 208 -4.76 -8.08 -12.34
C GLN A 208 -5.67 -7.46 -11.28
N ILE A 209 -5.99 -6.17 -11.45
CA ILE A 209 -6.87 -5.43 -10.55
C ILE A 209 -8.26 -6.09 -10.52
N GLU A 210 -8.82 -6.43 -11.69
CA GLU A 210 -10.14 -7.07 -11.78
C GLU A 210 -10.16 -8.44 -11.09
N ALA A 211 -9.14 -9.26 -11.34
CA ALA A 211 -9.02 -10.57 -10.68
C ALA A 211 -8.94 -10.40 -9.15
N HIS A 212 -8.12 -9.44 -8.68
CA HIS A 212 -7.93 -9.18 -7.25
C HIS A 212 -9.21 -8.67 -6.57
N VAL A 213 -9.93 -7.68 -7.15
CA VAL A 213 -11.12 -7.13 -6.50
C VAL A 213 -12.24 -8.17 -6.40
N LYS A 214 -12.37 -9.05 -7.41
CA LYS A 214 -13.31 -10.18 -7.40
C LYS A 214 -12.96 -11.21 -6.32
N ALA A 215 -11.70 -11.61 -6.24
CA ALA A 215 -11.23 -12.59 -5.26
C ALA A 215 -11.33 -12.05 -3.81
N SER A 216 -10.95 -10.79 -3.61
CA SER A 216 -11.07 -10.10 -2.32
C SER A 216 -12.54 -9.99 -1.86
N ALA A 217 -13.46 -9.68 -2.77
CA ALA A 217 -14.89 -9.58 -2.47
C ALA A 217 -15.50 -10.91 -2.02
N LYS A 218 -15.02 -12.05 -2.52
CA LYS A 218 -15.47 -13.39 -2.10
C LYS A 218 -15.12 -13.69 -0.63
N VAL A 219 -13.99 -13.20 -0.14
CA VAL A 219 -13.53 -13.46 1.25
C VAL A 219 -14.06 -12.42 2.22
N LEU A 220 -14.00 -11.15 1.86
CA LEU A 220 -14.41 -10.06 2.74
C LEU A 220 -15.91 -9.77 2.69
N GLY A 221 -16.61 -10.28 1.68
CA GLY A 221 -17.98 -9.88 1.38
C GLY A 221 -18.07 -8.47 0.81
N VAL A 222 -19.26 -8.10 0.37
CA VAL A 222 -19.61 -6.75 -0.08
C VAL A 222 -21.00 -6.43 0.47
N GLU A 223 -21.09 -5.35 1.21
CA GLU A 223 -22.37 -4.82 1.71
C GLU A 223 -22.62 -3.45 1.08
N GLU A 224 -23.88 -3.13 0.84
CA GLU A 224 -24.25 -1.88 0.15
C GLU A 224 -23.75 -0.64 0.89
N GLU A 225 -23.78 -0.68 2.23
CA GLU A 225 -23.38 0.41 3.10
C GLU A 225 -21.88 0.43 3.42
N ASP A 226 -21.08 -0.40 2.76
CA ASP A 226 -19.65 -0.44 3.01
C ASP A 226 -18.98 0.90 2.80
N ASN A 227 -18.24 1.31 3.83
CA ASN A 227 -17.39 2.48 3.84
C ASN A 227 -15.98 2.07 4.29
N TRP A 228 -15.02 2.09 3.38
CA TRP A 228 -13.65 1.67 3.66
C TRP A 228 -12.75 2.86 3.96
N LEU A 229 -12.17 2.90 5.16
CA LEU A 229 -11.22 3.95 5.56
C LEU A 229 -9.86 3.77 4.86
N VAL A 230 -9.41 4.82 4.17
CA VAL A 230 -8.12 4.88 3.46
C VAL A 230 -7.16 5.75 4.26
N VAL A 231 -6.32 5.13 5.06
CA VAL A 231 -5.23 5.76 5.83
C VAL A 231 -3.86 5.27 5.40
N LEU A 232 -3.80 4.15 4.68
CA LEU A 232 -2.58 3.65 4.09
C LEU A 232 -2.24 4.40 2.80
N PRO A 233 -0.95 4.57 2.47
CA PRO A 233 -0.53 5.34 1.30
C PRO A 233 -1.08 4.80 -0.02
N MET A 234 -1.69 5.67 -0.83
CA MET A 234 -2.24 5.32 -2.15
C MET A 234 -1.15 5.12 -3.22
N PHE A 235 0.08 5.50 -2.96
CA PHE A 235 1.22 5.16 -3.82
C PHE A 235 1.74 3.72 -3.58
N HIS A 236 1.14 2.96 -2.65
CA HIS A 236 1.33 1.53 -2.45
C HIS A 236 0.04 0.77 -2.71
N VAL A 237 0.18 -0.53 -3.04
CA VAL A 237 -0.98 -1.42 -3.27
C VAL A 237 -1.95 -1.45 -2.09
N SER A 238 -1.47 -1.28 -0.85
CA SER A 238 -2.29 -1.32 0.36
C SER A 238 -3.37 -0.21 0.40
N GLY A 239 -3.03 1.02 0.02
CA GLY A 239 -3.97 2.12 -0.06
C GLY A 239 -4.72 2.15 -1.41
N LEU A 240 -3.99 1.98 -2.52
CA LEU A 240 -4.57 2.02 -3.85
C LEU A 240 -5.65 0.95 -4.07
N SER A 241 -5.42 -0.27 -3.58
CA SER A 241 -6.37 -1.36 -3.75
C SER A 241 -7.71 -1.10 -3.07
N ILE A 242 -7.76 -0.28 -2.01
CA ILE A 242 -9.02 0.11 -1.37
C ILE A 242 -9.87 0.92 -2.34
N ILE A 243 -9.30 1.95 -2.96
CA ILE A 243 -10.01 2.80 -3.93
C ILE A 243 -10.55 1.97 -5.10
N LEU A 244 -9.77 1.01 -5.60
CA LEU A 244 -10.18 0.19 -6.74
C LEU A 244 -11.20 -0.89 -6.36
N ARG A 245 -11.14 -1.44 -5.13
CA ARG A 245 -12.18 -2.33 -4.59
C ARG A 245 -13.52 -1.60 -4.44
N THR A 246 -13.51 -0.43 -3.81
CA THR A 246 -14.72 0.37 -3.60
C THR A 246 -15.32 0.82 -4.93
N LEU A 247 -14.50 1.26 -5.88
CA LEU A 247 -14.95 1.58 -7.23
C LEU A 247 -15.62 0.39 -7.92
N TYR A 248 -14.98 -0.79 -7.87
CA TYR A 248 -15.51 -2.01 -8.50
C TYR A 248 -16.81 -2.48 -7.84
N ASN A 249 -16.85 -2.45 -6.50
CA ASN A 249 -17.99 -2.95 -5.71
C ASN A 249 -19.17 -1.97 -5.66
N GLY A 250 -18.98 -0.70 -6.00
CA GLY A 250 -20.03 0.32 -5.89
C GLY A 250 -20.26 0.78 -4.45
N THR A 251 -19.20 0.80 -3.63
CA THR A 251 -19.24 1.17 -2.21
C THR A 251 -18.50 2.49 -1.95
N ARG A 252 -18.38 2.92 -0.70
CA ARG A 252 -17.76 4.20 -0.31
C ARG A 252 -16.32 3.98 0.18
N ALA A 253 -15.44 4.95 -0.09
CA ALA A 253 -14.13 5.09 0.53
C ALA A 253 -14.00 6.44 1.24
N THR A 254 -13.55 6.41 2.49
CA THR A 254 -13.26 7.61 3.28
C THR A 254 -11.75 7.82 3.32
N ILE A 255 -11.25 8.83 2.59
CA ILE A 255 -9.81 9.11 2.46
C ILE A 255 -9.39 10.10 3.53
N ARG A 256 -8.25 9.82 4.20
CA ARG A 256 -7.57 10.73 5.12
C ARG A 256 -6.15 11.00 4.64
N GLU A 257 -5.80 12.28 4.56
CA GLU A 257 -4.48 12.72 4.12
C GLU A 257 -3.40 12.37 5.14
N LYS A 258 -3.68 12.65 6.41
CA LYS A 258 -2.75 12.42 7.50
C LYS A 258 -3.18 11.22 8.32
N PHE A 259 -2.24 10.31 8.51
CA PHE A 259 -2.39 9.24 9.46
C PHE A 259 -2.09 9.76 10.88
N SER A 260 -2.98 9.48 11.82
CA SER A 260 -2.72 9.43 13.25
C SER A 260 -3.68 8.42 13.88
N GLU A 261 -3.32 7.89 15.05
CA GLU A 261 -4.15 6.96 15.81
C GLU A 261 -5.52 7.58 16.09
N GLN A 262 -5.54 8.86 16.49
CA GLN A 262 -6.77 9.59 16.76
C GLN A 262 -7.66 9.75 15.52
N VAL A 263 -7.07 10.02 14.35
CA VAL A 263 -7.82 10.09 13.08
C VAL A 263 -8.50 8.76 12.75
N VAL A 264 -7.81 7.64 12.98
CA VAL A 264 -8.39 6.30 12.77
C VAL A 264 -9.53 6.06 13.75
N LEU A 265 -9.30 6.29 15.05
CA LEU A 265 -10.31 6.06 16.10
C LEU A 265 -11.55 6.95 15.90
N ASP A 266 -11.35 8.24 15.57
CA ASP A 266 -12.46 9.16 15.28
C ASP A 266 -13.29 8.71 14.07
N ALA A 267 -12.63 8.26 13.00
CA ALA A 267 -13.32 7.77 11.81
C ALA A 267 -14.12 6.48 12.12
N LEU A 268 -13.53 5.54 12.86
CA LEU A 268 -14.19 4.30 13.26
C LEU A 268 -15.41 4.53 14.17
N GLU A 269 -15.33 5.52 15.05
CA GLU A 269 -16.40 5.81 16.02
C GLU A 269 -17.52 6.68 15.42
N LYS A 270 -17.17 7.67 14.55
CA LYS A 270 -18.06 8.79 14.17
C LYS A 270 -18.49 8.81 12.71
N GLU A 271 -17.77 8.12 11.80
CA GLU A 271 -17.91 8.32 10.35
C GLU A 271 -18.51 7.11 9.60
N GLU A 272 -19.19 6.23 10.32
CA GLU A 272 -19.85 5.04 9.74
C GLU A 272 -18.90 4.14 8.93
N VAL A 273 -17.63 4.10 9.31
CA VAL A 273 -16.64 3.23 8.70
C VAL A 273 -16.97 1.77 9.04
N THR A 274 -17.07 0.93 8.01
CA THR A 274 -17.34 -0.51 8.15
C THR A 274 -16.09 -1.35 7.92
N MET A 275 -15.09 -0.82 7.21
CA MET A 275 -13.86 -1.54 6.88
C MET A 275 -12.64 -0.62 7.02
N VAL A 276 -11.53 -1.18 7.47
CA VAL A 276 -10.24 -0.48 7.52
C VAL A 276 -9.10 -1.45 7.19
N SER A 277 -8.07 -0.95 6.50
CA SER A 277 -6.81 -1.70 6.33
C SER A 277 -5.75 -1.08 7.23
N LEU A 278 -5.09 -1.91 8.03
CA LEU A 278 -4.07 -1.49 8.98
C LEU A 278 -2.80 -2.34 8.85
N VAL A 279 -1.68 -1.77 9.24
CA VAL A 279 -0.46 -2.51 9.54
C VAL A 279 -0.43 -2.90 11.02
N PRO A 280 0.28 -3.97 11.40
CA PRO A 280 0.29 -4.48 12.79
C PRO A 280 0.69 -3.42 13.82
N THR A 281 1.70 -2.61 13.51
CA THR A 281 2.18 -1.54 14.40
C THR A 281 1.12 -0.49 14.72
N VAL A 282 0.19 -0.25 13.80
CA VAL A 282 -0.94 0.67 14.02
C VAL A 282 -2.00 0.01 14.88
N LEU A 283 -2.43 -1.21 14.52
CA LEU A 283 -3.45 -1.93 15.31
C LEU A 283 -3.00 -2.11 16.76
N GLN A 284 -1.73 -2.45 17.01
CA GLN A 284 -1.18 -2.63 18.35
C GLN A 284 -1.33 -1.38 19.23
N ARG A 285 -1.23 -0.19 18.65
CA ARG A 285 -1.36 1.08 19.40
C ARG A 285 -2.78 1.48 19.69
N ILE A 286 -3.75 1.00 18.91
CA ILE A 286 -5.15 1.42 19.02
C ILE A 286 -6.09 0.29 19.47
N VAL A 287 -5.61 -0.94 19.57
CA VAL A 287 -6.45 -2.13 19.83
C VAL A 287 -7.32 -1.98 21.07
N ASP A 288 -6.79 -1.36 22.12
CA ASP A 288 -7.52 -1.12 23.39
C ASP A 288 -8.61 -0.05 23.25
N ALA A 289 -8.43 0.89 22.36
CA ALA A 289 -9.27 2.08 22.22
C ALA A 289 -10.35 1.95 21.13
N ILE A 290 -10.35 0.86 20.33
CA ILE A 290 -11.30 0.69 19.24
C ILE A 290 -12.74 0.60 19.79
N LYS A 291 -13.56 1.59 19.39
CA LYS A 291 -15.01 1.62 19.55
C LYS A 291 -15.61 1.82 18.16
N ALA A 292 -16.04 0.75 17.54
CA ALA A 292 -16.46 0.78 16.15
C ALA A 292 -17.66 -0.15 15.94
N PRO A 293 -18.89 0.28 16.28
CA PRO A 293 -20.06 -0.59 16.28
C PRO A 293 -20.45 -1.08 14.87
N LYS A 294 -20.01 -0.37 13.81
CA LYS A 294 -20.28 -0.73 12.42
C LYS A 294 -19.13 -1.47 11.73
N LEU A 295 -17.99 -1.63 12.42
CA LEU A 295 -16.80 -2.23 11.83
C LEU A 295 -17.00 -3.74 11.65
N ARG A 296 -16.96 -4.19 10.40
CA ARG A 296 -17.08 -5.60 10.03
C ARG A 296 -15.81 -6.26 9.51
N ALA A 297 -14.80 -5.44 9.13
CA ALA A 297 -13.51 -5.97 8.70
C ALA A 297 -12.33 -5.03 9.02
N ILE A 298 -11.30 -5.59 9.64
CA ILE A 298 -9.96 -5.01 9.73
C ILE A 298 -9.04 -5.87 8.88
N LEU A 299 -8.65 -5.40 7.69
CA LEU A 299 -7.68 -6.10 6.87
C LEU A 299 -6.27 -5.82 7.39
N LEU A 300 -5.64 -6.82 8.00
CA LEU A 300 -4.35 -6.70 8.70
C LEU A 300 -3.26 -7.45 7.95
N GLY A 301 -2.21 -6.74 7.54
CA GLY A 301 -1.10 -7.34 6.79
C GLY A 301 0.00 -6.34 6.45
N GLY A 302 0.85 -6.72 5.49
CA GLY A 302 1.97 -5.89 5.02
C GLY A 302 3.26 -6.12 5.80
N GLU A 303 3.18 -6.62 7.03
CA GLU A 303 4.30 -6.92 7.91
C GLU A 303 4.04 -8.20 8.71
N PHE A 304 5.05 -8.59 9.49
CA PHE A 304 4.88 -9.60 10.52
C PHE A 304 3.84 -9.16 11.56
N ILE A 305 2.91 -10.04 11.92
CA ILE A 305 1.87 -9.78 12.91
C ILE A 305 2.19 -10.57 14.18
N PRO A 306 2.50 -9.91 15.31
CA PRO A 306 2.77 -10.58 16.59
C PRO A 306 1.61 -11.46 17.04
N MET A 307 1.89 -12.66 17.53
CA MET A 307 0.88 -13.60 18.02
C MET A 307 0.02 -13.01 19.16
N PRO A 308 0.58 -12.29 20.15
CA PRO A 308 -0.21 -11.65 21.19
C PRO A 308 -1.27 -10.69 20.64
N LEU A 309 -0.94 -9.90 19.60
CA LEU A 309 -1.89 -8.98 18.97
C LEU A 309 -3.06 -9.71 18.32
N LEU A 310 -2.81 -10.86 17.67
CA LEU A 310 -3.88 -11.69 17.10
C LEU A 310 -4.75 -12.31 18.19
N GLN A 311 -4.14 -12.83 19.26
CA GLN A 311 -4.86 -13.40 20.41
C GLN A 311 -5.73 -12.35 21.09
N GLU A 312 -5.21 -11.14 21.31
CA GLU A 312 -5.96 -10.02 21.85
C GLU A 312 -7.11 -9.60 20.92
N SER A 313 -6.87 -9.55 19.62
CA SER A 313 -7.92 -9.25 18.63
C SER A 313 -9.07 -10.26 18.71
N VAL A 314 -8.77 -11.56 18.88
CA VAL A 314 -9.78 -12.62 19.08
C VAL A 314 -10.52 -12.44 20.39
N GLN A 315 -9.82 -12.18 21.51
CA GLN A 315 -10.43 -11.96 22.82
C GLN A 315 -11.38 -10.76 22.83
N ARG A 316 -11.04 -9.69 22.08
CA ARG A 316 -11.87 -8.50 21.92
C ARG A 316 -12.94 -8.62 20.86
N HIS A 317 -13.06 -9.78 20.21
CA HIS A 317 -14.01 -10.03 19.12
C HIS A 317 -13.85 -9.06 17.93
N LEU A 318 -12.65 -8.53 17.70
CA LEU A 318 -12.38 -7.65 16.55
C LEU A 318 -12.48 -8.45 15.23
N PRO A 319 -13.10 -7.88 14.19
CA PRO A 319 -13.29 -8.56 12.92
C PRO A 319 -12.02 -8.53 12.06
N VAL A 320 -10.92 -9.08 12.57
CA VAL A 320 -9.62 -9.07 11.88
C VAL A 320 -9.57 -10.14 10.82
N TYR A 321 -9.20 -9.73 9.61
CA TYR A 321 -8.81 -10.57 8.49
C TYR A 321 -7.30 -10.46 8.31
N LYS A 322 -6.58 -11.53 8.59
CA LYS A 322 -5.13 -11.60 8.37
C LYS A 322 -4.88 -11.88 6.91
N THR A 323 -3.92 -11.15 6.30
CA THR A 323 -3.60 -11.29 4.88
C THR A 323 -2.10 -11.28 4.63
N TYR A 324 -1.67 -12.07 3.65
CA TYR A 324 -0.35 -12.03 3.04
C TYR A 324 -0.49 -11.70 1.54
N GLY A 325 0.44 -10.90 1.06
CA GLY A 325 0.53 -10.53 -0.33
C GLY A 325 1.65 -9.55 -0.60
N MET A 326 1.77 -9.12 -1.84
CA MET A 326 2.86 -8.29 -2.32
C MET A 326 2.42 -7.41 -3.48
N SER A 327 3.26 -6.44 -3.86
CA SER A 327 2.96 -5.58 -5.01
C SER A 327 2.85 -6.38 -6.30
N GLU A 328 3.62 -7.45 -6.42
CA GLU A 328 3.67 -8.37 -7.56
C GLU A 328 2.34 -9.10 -7.80
N THR A 329 1.52 -9.28 -6.76
CA THR A 329 0.17 -9.88 -6.82
C THR A 329 -0.96 -8.86 -6.59
N PHE A 330 -0.65 -7.58 -6.66
CA PHE A 330 -1.60 -6.49 -6.40
C PHE A 330 -2.34 -6.64 -5.06
N ALA A 331 -1.59 -6.65 -3.96
CA ALA A 331 -1.98 -6.69 -2.55
C ALA A 331 -2.16 -8.11 -1.98
N GLN A 332 -3.36 -8.70 -2.01
CA GLN A 332 -3.64 -9.96 -1.31
C GLN A 332 -3.33 -11.18 -2.18
N SER A 333 -2.70 -12.20 -1.59
CA SER A 333 -2.56 -13.55 -2.14
C SER A 333 -3.29 -14.58 -1.29
N THR A 334 -3.20 -14.43 0.05
CA THR A 334 -3.96 -15.23 1.01
C THR A 334 -4.70 -14.33 1.98
N THR A 335 -5.83 -14.81 2.52
CA THR A 335 -6.59 -14.07 3.54
C THR A 335 -7.46 -15.03 4.33
N PHE A 336 -7.65 -14.80 5.64
CA PHE A 336 -8.62 -15.51 6.46
C PHE A 336 -9.11 -14.66 7.63
N SER A 337 -10.29 -14.96 8.15
CA SER A 337 -10.84 -14.38 9.37
C SER A 337 -10.21 -15.05 10.59
N VAL A 338 -9.50 -14.28 11.43
CA VAL A 338 -8.87 -14.82 12.65
C VAL A 338 -9.91 -15.26 13.69
N ARG A 339 -11.10 -14.65 13.65
CA ARG A 339 -12.23 -15.02 14.52
C ARG A 339 -12.79 -16.40 14.16
N ASP A 340 -12.90 -16.69 12.85
CA ASP A 340 -13.52 -17.93 12.39
C ASP A 340 -12.53 -19.12 12.45
N TYR A 341 -11.22 -18.83 12.42
CA TYR A 341 -10.13 -19.81 12.48
C TYR A 341 -9.11 -19.47 13.58
N PRO A 342 -9.53 -19.43 14.87
CA PRO A 342 -8.64 -19.02 15.96
C PRO A 342 -7.49 -20.01 16.23
N HIS A 343 -7.55 -21.23 15.68
CA HIS A 343 -6.50 -22.24 15.74
C HIS A 343 -5.46 -22.12 14.62
N LYS A 344 -5.65 -21.20 13.67
CA LYS A 344 -4.77 -20.95 12.51
C LYS A 344 -4.02 -19.62 12.58
N LEU A 345 -3.93 -19.00 13.75
CA LEU A 345 -3.33 -17.65 13.91
C LEU A 345 -1.89 -17.55 13.43
N ALA A 346 -1.10 -18.64 13.50
CA ALA A 346 0.27 -18.68 12.99
C ALA A 346 0.34 -18.68 11.46
N SER A 347 -0.72 -19.13 10.77
CA SER A 347 -0.81 -19.09 9.31
C SER A 347 -0.88 -17.66 8.78
N VAL A 348 -0.52 -17.47 7.51
CA VAL A 348 -0.77 -16.21 6.77
C VAL A 348 -2.02 -16.29 5.91
N GLY A 349 -2.77 -17.39 5.99
CA GLY A 349 -4.10 -17.55 5.43
C GLY A 349 -4.22 -18.60 4.34
N TYR A 350 -5.44 -18.70 3.84
CA TYR A 350 -5.82 -19.56 2.74
C TYR A 350 -5.72 -18.80 1.42
N PRO A 351 -5.30 -19.45 0.30
CA PRO A 351 -5.22 -18.81 -1.01
C PRO A 351 -6.55 -18.18 -1.44
N LEU A 352 -6.48 -16.96 -1.97
CA LEU A 352 -7.64 -16.33 -2.60
C LEU A 352 -8.05 -17.10 -3.86
N ASP A 353 -9.30 -16.89 -4.29
CA ASP A 353 -9.81 -17.49 -5.52
C ASP A 353 -8.88 -17.19 -6.71
N GLY A 354 -8.47 -18.25 -7.42
CA GLY A 354 -7.52 -18.19 -8.53
C GLY A 354 -6.05 -18.13 -8.14
N VAL A 355 -5.70 -18.15 -6.84
CA VAL A 355 -4.31 -18.27 -6.37
C VAL A 355 -3.98 -19.74 -6.13
N THR A 356 -2.90 -20.20 -6.72
CA THR A 356 -2.29 -21.51 -6.45
C THR A 356 -0.95 -21.31 -5.78
N ILE A 357 -0.70 -22.02 -4.68
CA ILE A 357 0.55 -22.04 -3.95
C ILE A 357 1.23 -23.40 -4.18
N GLU A 358 2.50 -23.35 -4.56
CA GLU A 358 3.36 -24.53 -4.68
C GLU A 358 4.52 -24.40 -3.72
N ILE A 359 4.82 -25.46 -2.95
CA ILE A 359 6.03 -25.55 -2.16
C ILE A 359 7.06 -26.33 -2.98
N ARG A 360 8.17 -25.70 -3.34
CA ARG A 360 9.24 -26.32 -4.13
C ARG A 360 10.47 -26.60 -3.29
N ASN A 361 11.18 -27.67 -3.66
CA ASN A 361 12.36 -28.17 -2.95
C ASN A 361 12.08 -28.35 -1.44
N PRO A 362 10.99 -29.04 -1.04
CA PRO A 362 10.66 -29.22 0.37
C PRO A 362 11.69 -30.12 1.04
N ASP A 363 11.96 -29.88 2.31
CA ASP A 363 12.69 -30.77 3.22
C ASP A 363 11.79 -31.92 3.73
N GLU A 364 12.29 -32.71 4.67
CA GLU A 364 11.57 -33.84 5.28
C GLU A 364 10.31 -33.40 6.06
N GLU A 365 10.26 -32.12 6.48
CA GLU A 365 9.12 -31.52 7.20
C GLU A 365 8.12 -30.82 6.26
N GLY A 366 8.39 -30.87 4.93
CA GLY A 366 7.56 -30.23 3.92
C GLY A 366 7.79 -28.73 3.76
N VAL A 367 8.83 -28.19 4.38
CA VAL A 367 9.22 -26.78 4.32
C VAL A 367 10.07 -26.52 3.08
N GLY A 368 9.66 -25.54 2.26
CA GLY A 368 10.37 -25.23 1.02
C GLY A 368 10.08 -23.82 0.51
N GLU A 369 10.50 -23.58 -0.72
CA GLU A 369 10.29 -22.30 -1.40
C GLU A 369 8.82 -22.13 -1.76
N VAL A 370 8.25 -20.96 -1.42
CA VAL A 370 6.86 -20.63 -1.75
C VAL A 370 6.80 -20.01 -3.15
N TRP A 371 6.09 -20.68 -4.05
CA TRP A 371 5.83 -20.22 -5.41
C TRP A 371 4.35 -19.98 -5.63
N LEU A 372 4.01 -18.92 -6.38
CA LEU A 372 2.63 -18.51 -6.65
C LEU A 372 2.31 -18.53 -8.13
N SER A 373 1.10 -19.01 -8.47
CA SER A 373 0.44 -18.77 -9.75
C SER A 373 -0.89 -18.08 -9.50
N SER A 374 -1.19 -17.02 -10.26
CA SER A 374 -2.42 -16.26 -10.06
C SER A 374 -2.72 -15.36 -11.25
N PRO A 375 -4.01 -15.12 -11.59
CA PRO A 375 -4.41 -14.07 -12.53
C PRO A 375 -4.11 -12.67 -12.00
N MET A 376 -3.82 -12.53 -10.68
CA MET A 376 -3.41 -11.28 -10.03
C MET A 376 -1.90 -11.05 -10.14
N LEU A 377 -1.12 -12.03 -10.61
CA LEU A 377 0.34 -11.92 -10.72
C LEU A 377 0.74 -10.96 -11.84
N MET A 378 1.72 -10.11 -11.58
CA MET A 378 2.31 -9.26 -12.62
C MET A 378 2.91 -10.08 -13.76
N LYS A 379 2.91 -9.54 -14.97
CA LYS A 379 3.55 -10.18 -16.13
C LYS A 379 5.08 -10.09 -16.15
N GLY A 380 5.66 -9.32 -15.23
CA GLY A 380 7.09 -9.08 -15.08
C GLY A 380 7.36 -7.67 -14.57
N TYR A 381 8.55 -7.46 -14.06
CA TYR A 381 9.01 -6.12 -13.68
C TYR A 381 9.23 -5.25 -14.93
N LEU A 382 9.05 -3.95 -14.78
CA LEU A 382 9.32 -2.99 -15.86
C LEU A 382 10.76 -3.13 -16.37
N ASN A 383 10.93 -3.17 -17.69
CA ASN A 383 12.23 -3.34 -18.36
C ASN A 383 12.98 -4.63 -17.98
N LYS A 384 12.24 -5.69 -17.60
CA LYS A 384 12.76 -7.03 -17.35
C LYS A 384 12.01 -8.06 -18.18
N GLU A 385 12.60 -9.25 -18.32
CA GLU A 385 11.95 -10.38 -19.00
C GLU A 385 10.60 -10.73 -18.35
N PRO A 386 9.61 -11.08 -19.17
CA PRO A 386 8.31 -11.53 -18.68
C PRO A 386 8.43 -12.78 -17.79
N ILE A 387 7.57 -12.86 -16.78
CA ILE A 387 7.44 -14.06 -15.96
C ILE A 387 6.67 -15.10 -16.75
N THR A 388 7.29 -16.27 -16.93
CA THR A 388 6.67 -17.44 -17.56
C THR A 388 6.49 -18.52 -16.49
N GLY A 389 5.22 -18.78 -16.11
CA GLY A 389 4.89 -19.77 -15.09
C GLY A 389 4.80 -19.23 -13.67
N PRO A 390 4.90 -20.09 -12.64
CA PRO A 390 4.82 -19.69 -11.24
C PRO A 390 5.94 -18.72 -10.85
N PHE A 391 5.61 -17.80 -9.94
CA PHE A 391 6.50 -16.76 -9.43
C PHE A 391 7.10 -17.21 -8.09
N ASN A 392 8.42 -17.15 -7.96
CA ASN A 392 9.10 -17.36 -6.69
C ASN A 392 8.95 -16.11 -5.82
N THR A 393 8.32 -16.24 -4.66
CA THR A 393 8.09 -15.14 -3.72
C THR A 393 9.35 -14.75 -2.94
N ASP A 394 10.40 -15.55 -2.99
CA ASP A 394 11.57 -15.50 -2.10
C ASP A 394 11.21 -15.80 -0.62
N ASP A 395 9.99 -16.25 -0.32
CA ASP A 395 9.57 -16.68 1.01
C ASP A 395 9.74 -18.20 1.16
N ILE A 396 10.03 -18.64 2.40
CA ILE A 396 10.12 -20.05 2.79
C ILE A 396 8.94 -20.37 3.70
N GLY A 397 8.31 -21.53 3.47
CA GLY A 397 7.14 -21.93 4.24
C GLY A 397 6.62 -23.30 3.85
N TYR A 398 5.46 -23.64 4.38
CA TYR A 398 4.74 -24.88 4.08
C TYR A 398 3.24 -24.62 4.04
N VAL A 399 2.49 -25.56 3.49
CA VAL A 399 1.03 -25.57 3.46
C VAL A 399 0.57 -26.75 4.30
N ASP A 400 -0.36 -26.52 5.23
CA ASP A 400 -0.92 -27.60 6.04
C ASP A 400 -2.02 -28.40 5.30
N ASP A 401 -2.54 -29.46 5.95
CA ASP A 401 -3.56 -30.36 5.37
C ASP A 401 -4.88 -29.64 5.06
N ASP A 402 -5.16 -28.52 5.73
CA ASP A 402 -6.33 -27.67 5.49
C ASP A 402 -6.10 -26.64 4.37
N GLY A 403 -4.89 -26.58 3.80
CA GLY A 403 -4.51 -25.69 2.73
C GLY A 403 -4.08 -24.28 3.19
N PHE A 404 -3.83 -24.07 4.48
CA PHE A 404 -3.32 -22.80 5.01
C PHE A 404 -1.81 -22.70 4.82
N LEU A 405 -1.36 -21.52 4.35
CA LEU A 405 0.05 -21.20 4.17
C LEU A 405 0.67 -20.72 5.49
N TYR A 406 1.82 -21.28 5.84
CA TYR A 406 2.68 -20.84 6.94
C TYR A 406 4.00 -20.33 6.39
N LEU A 407 4.36 -19.10 6.72
CA LEU A 407 5.65 -18.52 6.33
C LEU A 407 6.60 -18.56 7.53
N LEU A 408 7.75 -19.13 7.31
CA LEU A 408 8.80 -19.22 8.33
C LEU A 408 9.80 -18.07 8.20
N ASN A 409 10.21 -17.72 6.97
CA ASN A 409 11.13 -16.61 6.73
C ASN A 409 11.19 -16.21 5.24
N ARG A 410 11.94 -15.12 4.94
CA ARG A 410 12.42 -14.87 3.58
C ARG A 410 13.74 -15.60 3.36
N ARG A 411 13.94 -16.18 2.18
CA ARG A 411 15.15 -16.91 1.82
C ARG A 411 16.46 -16.11 2.08
N LYS A 412 16.39 -14.79 1.88
CA LYS A 412 17.53 -13.88 2.09
C LYS A 412 17.82 -13.55 3.55
N ASP A 413 16.83 -13.77 4.41
CA ASP A 413 16.93 -13.44 5.83
C ASP A 413 17.28 -14.67 6.67
N ILE A 414 17.36 -15.87 6.06
CA ILE A 414 17.82 -17.09 6.75
C ILE A 414 19.28 -16.90 7.15
N ILE A 415 19.56 -17.13 8.43
CA ILE A 415 20.90 -17.08 8.99
C ILE A 415 21.49 -18.49 8.95
N ILE A 416 22.58 -18.67 8.19
CA ILE A 416 23.25 -19.96 8.09
C ILE A 416 24.41 -19.94 9.08
N SER A 417 24.23 -20.61 10.21
CA SER A 417 25.23 -20.67 11.31
C SER A 417 25.78 -22.07 11.49
N GLY A 418 27.02 -22.28 11.12
CA GLY A 418 27.68 -23.59 11.25
C GLY A 418 27.03 -24.73 10.45
N GLY A 419 26.32 -24.38 9.37
CA GLY A 419 25.59 -25.35 8.54
C GLY A 419 24.09 -25.49 8.93
N GLU A 420 23.66 -24.91 10.04
CA GLU A 420 22.27 -24.93 10.50
C GLU A 420 21.51 -23.70 10.03
N ASN A 421 20.27 -23.88 9.62
CA ASN A 421 19.37 -22.79 9.26
C ASN A 421 18.72 -22.21 10.52
N ILE A 422 18.87 -20.91 10.73
CA ILE A 422 18.20 -20.16 11.79
C ILE A 422 17.22 -19.19 11.12
N TYR A 423 15.99 -19.26 11.53
CA TYR A 423 14.92 -18.42 11.02
C TYR A 423 14.68 -17.23 11.98
N PRO A 424 15.08 -15.99 11.61
CA PRO A 424 14.86 -14.80 12.44
C PRO A 424 13.46 -14.69 13.00
N LYS A 425 12.46 -15.00 12.18
CA LYS A 425 11.05 -14.92 12.58
C LYS A 425 10.71 -15.85 13.75
N GLU A 426 11.26 -17.05 13.79
CA GLU A 426 11.03 -18.00 14.91
C GLU A 426 11.46 -17.38 16.25
N ILE A 427 12.61 -16.71 16.26
CA ILE A 427 13.15 -16.04 17.44
C ILE A 427 12.29 -14.82 17.82
N GLU A 428 11.91 -14.02 16.82
CA GLU A 428 11.09 -12.83 17.00
C GLU A 428 9.69 -13.17 17.51
N ASP A 429 9.06 -14.22 16.98
CA ASP A 429 7.75 -14.71 17.42
C ASP A 429 7.76 -15.09 18.91
N ILE A 430 8.80 -15.79 19.35
CA ILE A 430 8.96 -16.16 20.76
C ILE A 430 9.16 -14.90 21.61
N LEU A 431 10.01 -13.97 21.19
CA LEU A 431 10.27 -12.74 21.95
C LEU A 431 9.05 -11.84 22.08
N TYR A 432 8.20 -11.74 21.08
CA TYR A 432 6.96 -10.99 21.20
C TYR A 432 5.96 -11.62 22.22
N GLY A 433 6.17 -12.85 22.66
CA GLY A 433 5.47 -13.46 23.77
C GLY A 433 5.98 -13.05 25.17
N MET A 434 7.08 -12.31 25.24
CA MET A 434 7.67 -11.78 26.47
C MET A 434 7.14 -10.36 26.72
N ASP A 435 6.43 -10.17 27.84
CA ASP A 435 5.90 -8.85 28.21
C ASP A 435 7.02 -7.82 28.26
N GLY A 436 6.77 -6.61 27.70
CA GLY A 436 7.75 -5.51 27.67
C GLY A 436 8.71 -5.51 26.48
N ILE A 437 8.60 -6.44 25.55
CA ILE A 437 9.24 -6.33 24.22
C ILE A 437 8.37 -5.44 23.33
N LEU A 438 8.86 -4.24 23.03
CA LEU A 438 8.16 -3.28 22.18
C LEU A 438 8.41 -3.52 20.71
N GLU A 439 9.67 -3.72 20.33
CA GLU A 439 10.11 -3.99 18.96
C GLU A 439 11.30 -4.94 18.99
N CYS A 440 11.36 -5.88 18.06
CA CYS A 440 12.54 -6.72 17.88
C CYS A 440 12.75 -7.09 16.41
N ALA A 441 14.02 -7.30 16.05
CA ALA A 441 14.45 -7.84 14.78
C ALA A 441 15.73 -8.65 14.97
N VAL A 442 15.77 -9.84 14.39
CA VAL A 442 16.99 -10.66 14.38
C VAL A 442 17.64 -10.56 13.00
N VAL A 443 18.93 -10.24 12.97
CA VAL A 443 19.68 -10.02 11.74
C VAL A 443 20.93 -10.89 11.69
N PRO A 444 21.36 -11.32 10.47
CA PRO A 444 22.63 -12.02 10.29
C PRO A 444 23.81 -11.08 10.47
N VAL A 445 24.78 -11.49 11.25
CA VAL A 445 26.09 -10.84 11.33
C VAL A 445 27.18 -11.86 11.01
N SER A 446 28.20 -11.46 10.26
CA SER A 446 29.31 -12.32 9.88
C SER A 446 30.09 -12.75 11.10
N ASP A 447 30.43 -14.04 11.19
CA ASP A 447 31.21 -14.64 12.25
C ASP A 447 32.33 -15.55 11.65
N SER A 448 33.54 -15.37 12.11
CA SER A 448 34.71 -16.08 11.56
C SER A 448 34.68 -17.61 11.78
N LYS A 449 33.94 -18.08 12.79
CA LYS A 449 33.84 -19.49 13.14
C LYS A 449 32.60 -20.18 12.55
N TRP A 450 31.48 -19.44 12.54
CA TRP A 450 30.18 -20.00 12.22
C TRP A 450 29.63 -19.55 10.86
N GLY A 451 30.36 -18.66 10.13
CA GLY A 451 29.90 -18.02 8.90
C GLY A 451 28.97 -16.85 9.20
N GLN A 452 27.85 -17.13 9.78
CA GLN A 452 26.88 -16.12 10.29
C GLN A 452 26.40 -16.49 11.69
N VAL A 453 26.01 -15.48 12.46
CA VAL A 453 25.36 -15.66 13.76
C VAL A 453 24.15 -14.74 13.88
N PRO A 454 23.09 -15.15 14.60
CA PRO A 454 21.95 -14.28 14.87
C PRO A 454 22.34 -13.20 15.88
N VAL A 455 22.02 -11.95 15.56
CA VAL A 455 22.10 -10.78 16.45
C VAL A 455 20.71 -10.21 16.62
N LEU A 456 20.30 -10.02 17.87
CA LEU A 456 19.01 -9.43 18.24
C LEU A 456 19.14 -7.92 18.36
N CYS A 457 18.34 -7.17 17.60
CA CYS A 457 18.11 -5.75 17.78
C CYS A 457 16.75 -5.58 18.48
N VAL A 458 16.70 -4.90 19.62
CA VAL A 458 15.50 -4.88 20.45
C VAL A 458 15.23 -3.51 21.09
N VAL A 459 13.96 -3.19 21.26
CA VAL A 459 13.44 -2.06 22.05
C VAL A 459 12.73 -2.64 23.26
N THR A 460 13.34 -2.57 24.42
CA THR A 460 12.83 -3.11 25.69
C THR A 460 13.60 -2.56 26.88
N SER A 461 13.02 -2.69 28.08
CA SER A 461 13.69 -2.42 29.34
C SER A 461 14.29 -3.67 30.00
N HIS A 462 14.08 -4.86 29.41
CA HIS A 462 14.63 -6.11 29.94
C HIS A 462 16.15 -6.17 29.82
N ARG A 463 16.79 -6.82 30.77
CA ARG A 463 18.23 -7.09 30.75
C ARG A 463 18.56 -8.26 29.82
N GLU A 464 19.75 -8.25 29.27
CA GLU A 464 20.23 -9.28 28.34
C GLU A 464 20.01 -10.71 28.86
N GLN A 465 20.33 -10.96 30.15
CA GLN A 465 20.17 -12.29 30.73
C GLN A 465 18.71 -12.75 30.78
N GLU A 466 17.78 -11.84 31.03
CA GLU A 466 16.35 -12.17 31.08
C GLU A 466 15.83 -12.59 29.70
N ILE A 467 16.28 -11.92 28.64
CA ILE A 467 15.96 -12.25 27.26
C ILE A 467 16.57 -13.61 26.86
N ILE A 468 17.84 -13.82 27.20
CA ILE A 468 18.54 -15.08 26.90
C ILE A 468 17.86 -16.25 27.61
N ASP A 469 17.57 -16.13 28.91
CA ASP A 469 16.91 -17.16 29.69
C ASP A 469 15.53 -17.50 29.11
N TYR A 470 14.76 -16.48 28.72
CA TYR A 470 13.44 -16.64 28.09
C TYR A 470 13.54 -17.42 26.76
N LEU A 471 14.48 -17.05 25.89
CA LEU A 471 14.68 -17.72 24.61
C LEU A 471 15.17 -19.17 24.77
N GLN A 472 16.06 -19.43 25.74
CA GLN A 472 16.59 -20.78 26.01
C GLN A 472 15.52 -21.77 26.49
N CYS A 473 14.42 -21.30 27.02
CA CYS A 473 13.29 -22.16 27.38
C CYS A 473 12.56 -22.75 26.15
N SER A 474 12.67 -22.11 24.98
CA SER A 474 11.87 -22.46 23.80
C SER A 474 12.72 -22.76 22.56
N LEU A 475 14.01 -22.40 22.54
CA LEU A 475 14.90 -22.51 21.38
C LEU A 475 16.09 -23.42 21.65
N ALA A 476 16.50 -24.13 20.60
CA ALA A 476 17.79 -24.80 20.59
C ALA A 476 18.96 -23.79 20.78
N LYS A 477 20.00 -24.18 21.46
CA LYS A 477 21.12 -23.30 21.86
C LYS A 477 21.75 -22.54 20.69
N TYR A 478 21.83 -23.14 19.51
CA TYR A 478 22.41 -22.52 18.32
C TYR A 478 21.56 -21.39 17.73
N LYS A 479 20.24 -21.39 18.00
CA LYS A 479 19.28 -20.36 17.57
C LYS A 479 19.28 -19.13 18.48
N VAL A 480 19.76 -19.25 19.72
CA VAL A 480 19.78 -18.11 20.65
C VAL A 480 20.76 -17.05 20.13
N PRO A 481 20.36 -15.77 20.04
CA PRO A 481 21.21 -14.69 19.56
C PRO A 481 22.54 -14.62 20.31
N LYS A 482 23.63 -14.41 19.57
CA LYS A 482 25.00 -14.29 20.14
C LYS A 482 25.28 -12.92 20.73
N GLN A 483 24.50 -11.92 20.30
CA GLN A 483 24.57 -10.54 20.74
C GLN A 483 23.20 -9.94 20.81
N ILE A 484 22.96 -9.05 21.77
CA ILE A 484 21.74 -8.25 21.90
C ILE A 484 22.15 -6.79 21.83
N VAL A 485 21.50 -6.03 20.95
CA VAL A 485 21.73 -4.59 20.76
C VAL A 485 20.43 -3.85 21.04
N TYR A 486 20.50 -2.89 21.94
CA TYR A 486 19.36 -2.10 22.39
C TYR A 486 19.21 -0.83 21.56
N TYR A 487 17.97 -0.52 21.23
CA TYR A 487 17.59 0.67 20.47
C TYR A 487 16.48 1.41 21.21
N ASP A 488 16.42 2.74 21.03
CA ASP A 488 15.24 3.53 21.43
C ASP A 488 14.07 3.30 20.48
N THR A 489 14.36 3.09 19.19
CA THR A 489 13.42 2.69 18.13
C THR A 489 14.19 2.03 17.00
N LEU A 490 13.63 1.00 16.40
CA LEU A 490 14.23 0.35 15.22
C LEU A 490 13.99 1.20 13.95
N PRO A 491 14.94 1.20 12.99
CA PRO A 491 14.76 1.90 11.72
C PRO A 491 13.59 1.29 10.94
N LYS A 492 12.69 2.15 10.43
CA LYS A 492 11.48 1.76 9.71
C LYS A 492 11.29 2.58 8.44
N ASN A 493 10.65 1.97 7.45
CA ASN A 493 10.17 2.70 6.28
C ASN A 493 8.90 3.51 6.59
N SER A 494 8.41 4.24 5.57
CA SER A 494 7.19 5.07 5.66
C SER A 494 5.90 4.29 6.00
N MET A 495 5.94 2.96 5.89
CA MET A 495 4.82 2.07 6.23
C MET A 495 4.96 1.44 7.62
N GLY A 496 6.02 1.77 8.36
CA GLY A 496 6.30 1.19 9.67
C GLY A 496 7.13 -0.09 9.63
N LYS A 497 7.45 -0.64 8.45
CA LYS A 497 8.21 -1.87 8.29
C LYS A 497 9.66 -1.68 8.68
N ILE A 498 10.19 -2.57 9.54
CA ILE A 498 11.58 -2.56 10.00
C ILE A 498 12.53 -2.75 8.80
N LEU A 499 13.51 -1.86 8.70
CA LEU A 499 14.55 -1.85 7.67
C LEU A 499 15.75 -2.72 8.13
N ARG A 500 15.63 -4.05 7.97
CA ARG A 500 16.70 -5.00 8.39
C ARG A 500 18.05 -4.70 7.74
N HIS A 501 18.04 -4.21 6.50
CA HIS A 501 19.27 -3.83 5.80
C HIS A 501 20.03 -2.72 6.52
N ASP A 502 19.33 -1.73 7.07
CA ASP A 502 19.96 -0.64 7.81
C ASP A 502 20.53 -1.14 9.15
N LEU A 503 19.85 -2.10 9.80
CA LEU A 503 20.37 -2.78 10.98
C LEU A 503 21.64 -3.56 10.65
N ILE A 504 21.65 -4.34 9.56
CA ILE A 504 22.83 -5.10 9.12
C ILE A 504 24.00 -4.15 8.81
N ASN A 505 23.74 -3.05 8.10
CA ASN A 505 24.76 -2.06 7.74
C ASN A 505 25.39 -1.38 8.97
N SER A 506 24.62 -1.20 10.06
CA SER A 506 25.17 -0.65 11.29
C SER A 506 26.28 -1.52 11.89
N PHE A 507 26.22 -2.84 11.67
CA PHE A 507 27.29 -3.77 12.12
C PHE A 507 28.49 -3.80 11.17
N LEU A 508 28.31 -3.50 9.87
CA LEU A 508 29.41 -3.46 8.89
C LEU A 508 30.28 -2.20 9.03
N ASN A 509 29.73 -1.10 9.57
CA ASN A 509 30.44 0.17 9.73
C ASN A 509 31.20 0.28 11.07
N HIS A 510 31.18 -0.75 11.91
CA HIS A 510 31.86 -0.82 13.19
C HIS A 510 33.05 -1.85 13.21
N VAL A 511 33.43 -2.36 12.01
CA VAL A 511 34.61 -3.25 11.83
C VAL A 511 35.77 -2.50 11.18
#